data_16bdd9f83afe21f051d81ff51ca609f6
#
_entry.id   16bdd9f83afe21f051d81ff51ca609f6
#
_cell.length_a   1.000
_cell.length_b   1.000
_cell.length_c   1.000
_cell.angle_alpha   90.00
_cell.angle_beta   90.00
_cell.angle_gamma   90.00
#
_symmetry.space_group_name_H-M   'P 1'
#
loop_
_entity.id
_entity.type
_entity.pdbx_description
1 polymer ?
#
loop_
_entity_poly.entity_id
_entity_poly.type
_entity_poly.pdbx_seq_one_letter_code
_entity_poly.pdbx_strand_id
1 'polypeptide(L)'
;MMRRFTVALTLMVGGLIGTGFSAHAQKVKSAPFSYLPEQGEDRYNQRVPHKTLALADGSGFVILAHQSGSAYAVERYSADLKKQWSTTLPIAPGETVEAFGRSAEQAWVVLHHTDENGQNLTVQPVALAGGQKGSPAVLVTAGASERRPSVRLSPDGTRLLAYRYATREEQVRSLVGSLYDQKLTKIMDRTYDFRDQGDFFSPNIILANDGTQYVTLLGDAMRKLTVRRYPATPDRPSASTTVPVLGAPVGGVFEGKPITIRDAKFSLLPDGQLYAAALCANYDTGELTGLKVVRFDFENKSLKLAPELPFAPTYLAEVGKATGTEPKRLEDIYLADMLLSENKNLVIIAERHFEEGGPDQPVHARELHVFGYSAFVTPTWHLVVPKEQVAPAIDSYTGIGFRAAVFGEDVQLLTLETIGGKSDLYLRHIQARNGFLGTLQRLKLNVANDQQLAYVKDFTTWLGPKEIIGVSRPSKKSAALQLNEVKLK
;
A
#
# COMPACT_ATOMS: atom_id res chain seq x y z
N MET A 1 -47.68 -58.51 -52.47
CA MET A 1 -47.13 -57.31 -53.13
C MET A 1 -46.42 -56.48 -52.10
N MET A 2 -45.11 -56.64 -51.91
CA MET A 2 -44.28 -55.95 -50.94
C MET A 2 -43.58 -54.77 -51.65
N ARG A 3 -43.86 -53.53 -51.20
CA ARG A 3 -43.05 -52.35 -51.58
C ARG A 3 -42.00 -52.09 -50.60
N ARG A 4 -40.75 -52.19 -50.98
CA ARG A 4 -39.57 -51.81 -50.24
C ARG A 4 -39.41 -50.30 -50.30
N PHE A 5 -39.35 -49.61 -49.17
CA PHE A 5 -38.91 -48.22 -49.07
C PHE A 5 -37.41 -48.21 -48.74
N THR A 6 -36.63 -47.58 -49.60
CA THR A 6 -35.21 -47.31 -49.42
C THR A 6 -35.08 -45.94 -48.75
N VAL A 7 -34.56 -45.90 -47.61
CA VAL A 7 -34.24 -44.65 -46.89
C VAL A 7 -32.78 -44.27 -47.19
N ALA A 8 -32.58 -43.18 -47.89
CA ALA A 8 -31.25 -42.61 -48.16
C ALA A 8 -30.81 -41.77 -46.88
N LEU A 9 -29.70 -42.21 -46.27
CA LEU A 9 -29.06 -41.53 -45.15
C LEU A 9 -28.06 -40.51 -45.70
N THR A 10 -28.40 -39.21 -45.64
CA THR A 10 -27.50 -38.11 -46.04
C THR A 10 -26.63 -37.77 -44.83
N LEU A 11 -25.36 -38.12 -44.87
CA LEU A 11 -24.34 -37.68 -43.90
C LEU A 11 -24.02 -36.22 -44.18
N MET A 12 -24.49 -35.32 -43.29
CA MET A 12 -23.94 -33.96 -43.19
C MET A 12 -22.62 -34.00 -42.40
N VAL A 13 -21.51 -33.83 -43.09
CA VAL A 13 -20.22 -33.54 -42.47
C VAL A 13 -20.23 -32.06 -42.08
N GLY A 14 -20.60 -31.76 -40.82
CA GLY A 14 -20.45 -30.44 -40.22
C GLY A 14 -18.99 -30.16 -39.94
N GLY A 15 -18.35 -29.31 -40.74
CA GLY A 15 -17.02 -28.81 -40.48
C GLY A 15 -17.00 -27.98 -39.18
N LEU A 16 -16.45 -28.53 -38.11
CA LEU A 16 -16.02 -27.79 -36.93
C LEU A 16 -14.85 -26.88 -37.32
N ILE A 17 -15.15 -25.62 -37.65
CA ILE A 17 -14.14 -24.57 -37.68
C ILE A 17 -13.76 -24.33 -36.24
N GLY A 18 -12.76 -25.03 -35.76
CA GLY A 18 -12.09 -24.75 -34.51
C GLY A 18 -11.42 -23.39 -34.64
N THR A 19 -12.05 -22.34 -34.11
CA THR A 19 -11.35 -21.09 -33.79
C THR A 19 -10.30 -21.45 -32.77
N GLY A 20 -9.09 -21.73 -33.24
CA GLY A 20 -7.92 -21.89 -32.41
C GLY A 20 -7.71 -20.59 -31.67
N PHE A 21 -8.19 -20.49 -30.43
CA PHE A 21 -7.70 -19.51 -29.49
C PHE A 21 -6.20 -19.78 -29.36
N SER A 22 -5.40 -19.00 -30.05
CA SER A 22 -3.96 -18.93 -29.82
C SER A 22 -3.77 -18.52 -28.37
N ALA A 23 -3.65 -19.50 -27.49
CA ALA A 23 -3.23 -19.29 -26.13
C ALA A 23 -1.76 -18.79 -26.16
N HIS A 24 -1.58 -17.52 -26.42
CA HIS A 24 -0.28 -16.89 -26.36
C HIS A 24 0.19 -17.03 -24.93
N ALA A 25 1.23 -17.81 -24.71
CA ALA A 25 1.72 -18.10 -23.37
C ALA A 25 2.28 -16.83 -22.73
N GLN A 26 1.75 -16.47 -21.57
CA GLN A 26 2.36 -15.48 -20.70
C GLN A 26 3.83 -15.86 -20.50
N LYS A 27 4.72 -14.87 -20.61
CA LYS A 27 6.16 -15.11 -20.47
C LYS A 27 6.59 -14.81 -19.04
N VAL A 28 7.16 -15.81 -18.38
CA VAL A 28 7.77 -15.68 -17.07
C VAL A 28 9.26 -15.90 -17.19
N LYS A 29 10.06 -15.01 -16.64
CA LYS A 29 11.49 -15.19 -16.39
C LYS A 29 11.71 -15.24 -14.89
N SER A 30 12.72 -16.00 -14.44
CA SER A 30 13.08 -16.10 -13.03
C SER A 30 14.59 -16.05 -12.85
N ALA A 31 15.03 -15.47 -11.74
CA ALA A 31 16.40 -15.45 -11.30
C ALA A 31 16.49 -15.80 -9.80
N PRO A 32 17.59 -16.42 -9.33
CA PRO A 32 17.80 -16.67 -7.91
C PRO A 32 17.76 -15.36 -7.12
N PHE A 33 17.15 -15.39 -5.94
CA PHE A 33 17.04 -14.25 -5.05
C PHE A 33 17.27 -14.67 -3.60
N SER A 34 18.17 -13.98 -2.91
CA SER A 34 18.45 -14.21 -1.49
C SER A 34 17.77 -13.14 -0.65
N TYR A 35 16.97 -13.59 0.28
CA TYR A 35 16.27 -12.72 1.23
C TYR A 35 16.05 -13.48 2.53
N LEU A 36 16.42 -12.85 3.63
CA LEU A 36 16.10 -13.32 4.97
C LEU A 36 14.85 -12.57 5.45
N PRO A 37 13.76 -13.24 5.80
CA PRO A 37 12.56 -12.59 6.33
C PRO A 37 12.88 -11.75 7.57
N GLU A 38 12.32 -10.55 7.63
CA GLU A 38 12.43 -9.70 8.81
C GLU A 38 11.47 -10.22 9.88
N GLN A 39 12.02 -10.49 11.05
CA GLN A 39 11.24 -10.82 12.24
C GLN A 39 11.07 -9.51 13.03
N GLY A 40 9.91 -8.87 12.88
CA GLY A 40 9.59 -7.63 13.58
C GLY A 40 8.74 -7.90 14.82
N GLU A 41 8.98 -7.15 15.89
CA GLU A 41 8.11 -7.14 17.08
C GLU A 41 6.70 -6.63 16.77
N ASP A 42 6.58 -5.72 15.78
CA ASP A 42 5.32 -5.14 15.34
C ASP A 42 4.92 -5.66 13.95
N ARG A 43 4.07 -6.66 13.92
CA ARG A 43 3.57 -7.31 12.71
C ARG A 43 2.73 -6.40 11.81
N TYR A 44 2.12 -5.39 12.37
CA TYR A 44 1.19 -4.50 11.70
C TYR A 44 1.89 -3.26 11.14
N ASN A 45 3.02 -2.87 11.73
CA ASN A 45 3.70 -1.63 11.43
C ASN A 45 4.93 -1.88 10.54
N GLN A 46 4.71 -2.37 9.34
CA GLN A 46 5.77 -2.57 8.37
C GLN A 46 6.34 -1.22 7.93
N ARG A 47 7.56 -0.91 8.34
CA ARG A 47 8.21 0.38 8.06
C ARG A 47 8.57 0.55 6.60
N VAL A 48 8.92 -0.55 5.93
CA VAL A 48 9.30 -0.56 4.51
C VAL A 48 8.37 -1.50 3.74
N PRO A 49 7.14 -1.05 3.42
CA PRO A 49 6.15 -1.87 2.72
C PRO A 49 6.44 -2.07 1.23
N HIS A 50 7.39 -1.32 0.66
CA HIS A 50 7.83 -1.42 -0.73
C HIS A 50 9.34 -1.62 -0.77
N LYS A 51 9.77 -2.89 -0.95
CA LYS A 51 11.18 -3.28 -1.01
C LYS A 51 11.73 -3.31 -2.44
N THR A 52 10.87 -3.19 -3.44
CA THR A 52 11.23 -3.07 -4.87
C THR A 52 10.66 -1.78 -5.43
N LEU A 53 11.52 -0.95 -6.01
CA LEU A 53 11.16 0.34 -6.59
C LEU A 53 11.55 0.36 -8.06
N ALA A 54 10.57 0.49 -8.94
CA ALA A 54 10.80 0.65 -10.38
C ALA A 54 11.61 1.93 -10.66
N LEU A 55 12.53 1.91 -11.59
CA LEU A 55 13.26 3.10 -12.03
C LEU A 55 12.36 3.97 -12.92
N ALA A 56 12.53 5.30 -12.82
CA ALA A 56 11.68 6.25 -13.53
C ALA A 56 11.78 6.14 -15.05
N ASP A 57 12.91 5.68 -15.56
CA ASP A 57 13.21 5.49 -16.98
C ASP A 57 12.74 4.13 -17.53
N GLY A 58 12.13 3.29 -16.68
CA GLY A 58 11.71 1.94 -17.05
C GLY A 58 12.85 0.95 -17.32
N SER A 59 14.13 1.34 -17.10
CA SER A 59 15.30 0.47 -17.40
C SER A 59 15.45 -0.72 -16.45
N GLY A 60 14.69 -0.73 -15.36
CA GLY A 60 14.73 -1.79 -14.35
C GLY A 60 14.20 -1.31 -12.99
N PHE A 61 14.83 -1.81 -11.94
CA PHE A 61 14.40 -1.55 -10.57
C PHE A 61 15.54 -1.71 -9.57
N VAL A 62 15.33 -1.18 -8.36
CA VAL A 62 16.19 -1.42 -7.20
C VAL A 62 15.43 -2.18 -6.13
N ILE A 63 16.15 -3.00 -5.39
CA ILE A 63 15.62 -3.81 -4.28
C ILE A 63 16.41 -3.51 -3.02
N LEU A 64 15.70 -3.43 -1.89
CA LEU A 64 16.30 -3.52 -0.56
C LEU A 64 16.11 -4.96 -0.05
N ALA A 65 17.18 -5.73 0.04
CA ALA A 65 17.17 -7.11 0.47
C ALA A 65 17.87 -7.26 1.83
N HIS A 66 17.20 -7.87 2.81
CA HIS A 66 17.81 -8.29 4.07
C HIS A 66 18.61 -9.57 3.81
N GLN A 67 19.92 -9.51 4.00
CA GLN A 67 20.84 -10.62 3.69
C GLN A 67 21.27 -11.42 4.91
N SER A 68 21.39 -10.76 6.07
CA SER A 68 21.74 -11.38 7.35
C SER A 68 21.25 -10.51 8.50
N GLY A 69 21.31 -10.99 9.73
CA GLY A 69 20.93 -10.23 10.92
C GLY A 69 21.69 -8.91 11.10
N SER A 70 22.80 -8.70 10.38
CA SER A 70 23.66 -7.52 10.46
C SER A 70 23.87 -6.82 9.12
N ALA A 71 23.12 -7.16 8.07
CA ALA A 71 23.30 -6.52 6.78
C ALA A 71 22.07 -6.55 5.88
N TYR A 72 21.82 -5.41 5.24
CA TYR A 72 20.96 -5.28 4.07
C TYR A 72 21.82 -5.10 2.80
N ALA A 73 21.22 -5.29 1.65
CA ALA A 73 21.81 -4.89 0.38
C ALA A 73 20.82 -4.05 -0.42
N VAL A 74 21.33 -3.01 -1.06
CA VAL A 74 20.64 -2.36 -2.17
C VAL A 74 21.18 -2.99 -3.45
N GLU A 75 20.28 -3.57 -4.23
CA GLU A 75 20.61 -4.27 -5.47
C GLU A 75 19.89 -3.61 -6.64
N ARG A 76 20.58 -3.39 -7.74
CA ARG A 76 19.98 -2.93 -9.00
C ARG A 76 19.88 -4.08 -9.99
N TYR A 77 18.73 -4.16 -10.63
CA TYR A 77 18.43 -5.11 -11.70
C TYR A 77 17.96 -4.36 -12.95
N SER A 78 18.31 -4.89 -14.12
CA SER A 78 17.61 -4.53 -15.36
C SER A 78 16.20 -5.11 -15.38
N ALA A 79 15.34 -4.63 -16.27
CA ALA A 79 14.02 -5.21 -16.50
C ALA A 79 14.11 -6.73 -16.80
N ASP A 80 15.18 -7.19 -17.45
CA ASP A 80 15.43 -8.62 -17.75
C ASP A 80 16.01 -9.44 -16.57
N LEU A 81 15.91 -8.96 -15.34
CA LEU A 81 16.40 -9.60 -14.09
C LEU A 81 17.92 -9.81 -14.03
N LYS A 82 18.72 -9.09 -14.81
CA LYS A 82 20.17 -9.13 -14.69
C LYS A 82 20.61 -8.19 -13.56
N LYS A 83 21.22 -8.75 -12.52
CA LYS A 83 21.81 -7.95 -11.45
C LYS A 83 22.96 -7.11 -12.03
N GLN A 84 22.87 -5.81 -11.90
CA GLN A 84 23.88 -4.86 -12.40
C GLN A 84 24.93 -4.55 -11.33
N TRP A 85 24.47 -4.36 -10.10
CA TRP A 85 25.33 -4.19 -8.94
C TRP A 85 24.60 -4.56 -7.65
N SER A 86 25.35 -4.76 -6.58
CA SER A 86 24.87 -4.99 -5.22
C SER A 86 25.75 -4.22 -4.24
N THR A 87 25.14 -3.46 -3.34
CA THR A 87 25.85 -2.67 -2.34
C THR A 87 25.38 -3.08 -0.96
N THR A 88 26.29 -3.69 -0.20
CA THR A 88 26.00 -4.13 1.18
C THR A 88 25.99 -2.93 2.13
N LEU A 89 24.97 -2.89 2.97
CA LEU A 89 24.79 -1.92 4.05
C LEU A 89 24.85 -2.68 5.36
N PRO A 90 25.97 -2.60 6.10
CA PRO A 90 26.04 -3.20 7.43
C PRO A 90 25.09 -2.46 8.36
N ILE A 91 24.42 -3.20 9.23
CA ILE A 91 23.51 -2.69 10.27
C ILE A 91 24.19 -2.88 11.62
N ALA A 92 24.37 -1.80 12.35
CA ALA A 92 24.93 -1.84 13.68
C ALA A 92 23.93 -2.41 14.70
N PRO A 93 24.38 -2.91 15.86
CA PRO A 93 23.47 -3.23 16.96
C PRO A 93 22.58 -2.03 17.31
N GLY A 94 21.28 -2.28 17.49
CA GLY A 94 20.29 -1.22 17.76
C GLY A 94 19.83 -0.42 16.54
N GLU A 95 20.34 -0.73 15.34
CA GLU A 95 19.85 -0.13 14.10
C GLU A 95 18.75 -0.96 13.45
N THR A 96 17.79 -0.26 12.85
CA THR A 96 16.71 -0.84 12.02
C THR A 96 16.46 0.02 10.79
N VAL A 97 16.02 -0.59 9.69
CA VAL A 97 15.62 0.18 8.51
C VAL A 97 14.27 0.84 8.75
N GLU A 98 14.22 2.17 8.61
CA GLU A 98 13.02 2.99 8.81
C GLU A 98 12.30 3.32 7.51
N ALA A 99 13.05 3.55 6.43
CA ALA A 99 12.48 3.85 5.12
C ALA A 99 13.43 3.44 3.98
N PHE A 100 12.82 3.14 2.85
CA PHE A 100 13.50 2.92 1.59
C PHE A 100 12.77 3.67 0.48
N GLY A 101 13.52 4.41 -0.33
CA GLY A 101 12.99 5.18 -1.44
C GLY A 101 14.05 5.44 -2.49
N ARG A 102 13.67 6.11 -3.55
CA ARG A 102 14.61 6.49 -4.61
C ARG A 102 14.23 7.81 -5.28
N SER A 103 15.23 8.57 -5.72
CA SER A 103 15.08 9.62 -6.72
C SER A 103 15.44 9.06 -8.12
N ALA A 104 15.64 9.93 -9.10
CA ALA A 104 16.19 9.52 -10.41
C ALA A 104 17.65 9.10 -10.34
N GLU A 105 18.43 9.60 -9.37
CA GLU A 105 19.89 9.44 -9.32
C GLU A 105 20.36 8.48 -8.22
N GLN A 106 19.59 8.34 -7.13
CA GLN A 106 20.02 7.57 -5.95
C GLN A 106 18.88 6.87 -5.24
N ALA A 107 19.20 5.74 -4.63
CA ALA A 107 18.38 5.10 -3.63
C ALA A 107 18.72 5.64 -2.23
N TRP A 108 17.74 5.66 -1.33
CA TRP A 108 17.85 6.17 0.02
C TRP A 108 17.44 5.08 0.99
N VAL A 109 18.34 4.72 1.88
CA VAL A 109 18.04 3.85 3.01
C VAL A 109 18.15 4.68 4.28
N VAL A 110 17.05 4.83 4.99
CA VAL A 110 17.03 5.54 6.27
C VAL A 110 17.09 4.52 7.37
N LEU A 111 18.06 4.69 8.25
CA LEU A 111 18.30 3.85 9.42
C LEU A 111 17.88 4.59 10.66
N HIS A 112 17.21 3.90 11.57
CA HIS A 112 16.96 4.35 12.93
C HIS A 112 17.91 3.61 13.86
N HIS A 113 18.68 4.37 14.62
CA HIS A 113 19.53 3.87 15.69
C HIS A 113 18.96 4.29 17.04
N THR A 114 19.03 3.41 18.02
CA THR A 114 18.70 3.71 19.42
C THR A 114 19.69 3.06 20.37
N ASP A 115 20.13 3.82 21.35
CA ASP A 115 20.97 3.36 22.46
C ASP A 115 20.59 4.11 23.76
N GLU A 116 21.39 3.95 24.81
CA GLU A 116 21.17 4.61 26.10
C GLU A 116 21.32 6.15 26.05
N ASN A 117 22.04 6.68 25.05
CA ASN A 117 22.31 8.10 24.89
C ASN A 117 21.22 8.82 24.08
N GLY A 118 20.47 8.09 23.25
CA GLY A 118 19.43 8.67 22.43
C GLY A 118 19.04 7.86 21.21
N GLN A 119 18.34 8.54 20.33
CA GLN A 119 17.86 8.00 19.05
C GLN A 119 18.28 8.92 17.91
N ASN A 120 18.56 8.36 16.75
CA ASN A 120 18.78 9.16 15.55
C ASN A 120 18.21 8.48 14.31
N LEU A 121 17.92 9.28 13.28
CA LEU A 121 17.68 8.82 11.93
C LEU A 121 18.87 9.24 11.07
N THR A 122 19.48 8.27 10.41
CA THR A 122 20.58 8.47 9.47
C THR A 122 20.16 8.01 8.09
N VAL A 123 20.42 8.80 7.06
CA VAL A 123 20.20 8.39 5.67
C VAL A 123 21.52 7.96 5.05
N GLN A 124 21.50 6.80 4.38
CA GLN A 124 22.57 6.30 3.55
C GLN A 124 22.15 6.37 2.08
N PRO A 125 22.69 7.31 1.29
CA PRO A 125 22.43 7.34 -0.14
C PRO A 125 23.30 6.30 -0.88
N VAL A 126 22.73 5.74 -1.95
CA VAL A 126 23.41 4.78 -2.86
C VAL A 126 23.15 5.24 -4.29
N ALA A 127 24.18 5.58 -5.03
CA ALA A 127 24.07 6.04 -6.41
C ALA A 127 23.49 4.96 -7.35
N LEU A 128 22.45 5.28 -8.11
CA LEU A 128 21.80 4.32 -9.01
C LEU A 128 22.68 3.95 -10.20
N ALA A 129 23.58 4.82 -10.64
CA ALA A 129 24.44 4.55 -11.79
C ALA A 129 25.40 3.37 -11.56
N GLY A 130 25.98 3.24 -10.38
CA GLY A 130 27.01 2.22 -10.12
C GLY A 130 27.01 1.65 -8.71
N GLY A 131 26.02 1.93 -7.86
CA GLY A 131 25.91 1.38 -6.52
C GLY A 131 26.86 1.98 -5.49
N GLN A 132 27.56 3.08 -5.80
CA GLN A 132 28.47 3.71 -4.84
C GLN A 132 27.72 4.30 -3.66
N LYS A 133 28.18 4.00 -2.44
CA LYS A 133 27.68 4.64 -1.23
C LYS A 133 28.13 6.09 -1.18
N GLY A 134 27.18 7.00 -0.98
CA GLY A 134 27.49 8.37 -0.60
C GLY A 134 27.81 8.48 0.90
N SER A 135 28.17 9.67 1.37
CA SER A 135 28.37 9.92 2.79
C SER A 135 27.02 9.83 3.53
N PRO A 136 26.96 9.08 4.63
CA PRO A 136 25.74 9.06 5.45
C PRO A 136 25.53 10.43 6.13
N ALA A 137 24.27 10.79 6.36
CA ALA A 137 23.93 12.05 7.02
C ALA A 137 22.91 11.80 8.14
N VAL A 138 23.15 12.37 9.31
CA VAL A 138 22.17 12.39 10.41
C VAL A 138 21.11 13.43 10.10
N LEU A 139 19.85 12.99 10.05
CA LEU A 139 18.70 13.81 9.69
C LEU A 139 18.04 14.45 10.93
N VAL A 140 17.92 13.69 12.01
CA VAL A 140 17.27 14.10 13.25
C VAL A 140 17.79 13.27 14.41
N THR A 141 17.86 13.90 15.58
CA THR A 141 18.16 13.26 16.88
C THR A 141 17.00 13.45 17.84
N ALA A 142 16.81 12.49 18.73
CA ALA A 142 15.82 12.53 19.81
C ALA A 142 16.39 11.87 21.07
N GLY A 143 15.84 12.20 22.23
CA GLY A 143 16.23 11.56 23.49
C GLY A 143 15.83 10.09 23.54
N ALA A 144 16.54 9.28 24.34
CA ALA A 144 16.29 7.84 24.44
C ALA A 144 14.86 7.50 24.88
N SER A 145 14.26 8.33 25.75
CA SER A 145 12.89 8.17 26.24
C SER A 145 11.84 8.89 25.37
N GLU A 146 12.26 9.66 24.37
CA GLU A 146 11.32 10.33 23.48
C GLU A 146 10.68 9.34 22.52
N ARG A 147 9.53 9.73 21.98
CA ARG A 147 8.88 8.96 20.92
C ARG A 147 9.80 8.85 19.70
N ARG A 148 9.89 7.65 19.14
CA ARG A 148 10.69 7.35 17.95
C ARG A 148 10.49 8.40 16.85
N PRO A 149 11.57 9.03 16.34
CA PRO A 149 11.48 9.97 15.23
C PRO A 149 11.01 9.27 13.95
N SER A 150 10.51 10.04 13.02
CA SER A 150 9.96 9.52 11.78
C SER A 150 10.48 10.27 10.56
N VAL A 151 10.39 9.61 9.40
CA VAL A 151 10.79 10.18 8.11
C VAL A 151 9.68 10.02 7.08
N ARG A 152 9.60 10.94 6.14
CA ARG A 152 8.75 10.85 4.95
C ARG A 152 9.56 11.17 3.71
N LEU A 153 9.36 10.36 2.69
CA LEU A 153 9.89 10.58 1.35
C LEU A 153 8.77 11.08 0.45
N SER A 154 9.08 12.02 -0.46
CA SER A 154 8.15 12.35 -1.53
C SER A 154 7.99 11.16 -2.49
N PRO A 155 6.88 11.03 -3.22
CA PRO A 155 6.66 9.93 -4.17
C PRO A 155 7.75 9.78 -5.23
N ASP A 156 8.34 10.88 -5.70
CA ASP A 156 9.45 10.89 -6.65
C ASP A 156 10.84 10.73 -5.99
N GLY A 157 10.91 10.74 -4.65
CA GLY A 157 12.13 10.64 -3.87
C GLY A 157 13.05 11.87 -3.94
N THR A 158 12.57 13.02 -4.43
CA THR A 158 13.38 14.24 -4.52
C THR A 158 13.38 15.07 -3.23
N ARG A 159 12.49 14.75 -2.30
CA ARG A 159 12.36 15.41 -0.99
C ARG A 159 12.32 14.38 0.12
N LEU A 160 12.90 14.76 1.26
CA LEU A 160 12.92 13.98 2.48
C LEU A 160 12.60 14.90 3.65
N LEU A 161 11.65 14.52 4.47
CA LEU A 161 11.30 15.21 5.72
C LEU A 161 11.57 14.27 6.87
N ALA A 162 12.49 14.64 7.76
CA ALA A 162 12.71 13.95 9.03
C ALA A 162 12.16 14.79 10.17
N TYR A 163 11.50 14.17 11.13
CA TYR A 163 10.89 14.89 12.25
C TYR A 163 10.84 14.08 13.54
N ARG A 164 10.84 14.80 14.66
CA ARG A 164 10.65 14.25 16.00
C ARG A 164 9.38 14.80 16.63
N TYR A 165 8.89 14.08 17.63
CA TYR A 165 7.71 14.43 18.38
C TYR A 165 8.09 15.19 19.65
N ALA A 166 7.46 16.34 19.88
CA ALA A 166 7.51 17.02 21.16
C ALA A 166 6.22 16.66 21.92
N THR A 167 6.38 15.89 22.99
CA THR A 167 5.27 15.39 23.81
C THR A 167 5.24 16.07 25.17
N ARG A 168 4.06 16.21 25.71
CA ARG A 168 3.83 16.60 27.11
C ARG A 168 2.66 15.77 27.63
N GLU A 169 2.84 15.12 28.79
CA GLU A 169 1.80 14.28 29.40
C GLU A 169 1.25 13.24 28.39
N GLU A 170 2.17 12.55 27.71
CA GLU A 170 1.92 11.54 26.66
C GLU A 170 1.23 12.07 25.39
N GLN A 171 0.79 13.33 25.37
CA GLN A 171 0.19 13.94 24.19
C GLN A 171 1.24 14.62 23.31
N VAL A 172 1.12 14.43 21.98
CA VAL A 172 1.94 15.16 21.02
C VAL A 172 1.47 16.60 20.95
N ARG A 173 2.33 17.55 21.33
CA ARG A 173 2.04 18.98 21.29
C ARG A 173 2.56 19.67 20.04
N SER A 174 3.65 19.17 19.50
CA SER A 174 4.19 19.64 18.22
C SER A 174 5.06 18.58 17.55
N LEU A 175 5.35 18.79 16.28
CA LEU A 175 6.43 18.11 15.56
C LEU A 175 7.51 19.14 15.23
N VAL A 176 8.76 18.73 15.30
CA VAL A 176 9.91 19.53 14.85
C VAL A 176 10.59 18.76 13.74
N GLY A 177 10.63 19.32 12.55
CA GLY A 177 11.12 18.64 11.36
C GLY A 177 12.02 19.48 10.49
N SER A 178 12.88 18.80 9.73
CA SER A 178 13.78 19.36 8.73
C SER A 178 13.47 18.74 7.36
N LEU A 179 13.28 19.60 6.36
CA LEU A 179 13.08 19.24 4.98
C LEU A 179 14.42 19.30 4.23
N TYR A 180 14.70 18.27 3.46
CA TYR A 180 15.92 18.13 2.66
C TYR A 180 15.58 17.92 1.17
N ASP A 181 16.49 18.36 0.30
CA ASP A 181 16.47 18.03 -1.11
C ASP A 181 17.13 16.66 -1.41
N GLN A 182 17.14 16.26 -2.68
CA GLN A 182 17.74 15.00 -3.10
C GLN A 182 19.27 14.91 -2.89
N LYS A 183 19.97 16.03 -2.63
CA LYS A 183 21.41 16.08 -2.29
C LYS A 183 21.65 16.12 -0.80
N LEU A 184 20.60 15.93 0.02
CA LEU A 184 20.61 16.07 1.47
C LEU A 184 20.97 17.49 1.95
N THR A 185 20.79 18.49 1.08
CA THR A 185 20.89 19.90 1.50
C THR A 185 19.61 20.25 2.26
N LYS A 186 19.78 20.77 3.47
CA LYS A 186 18.62 21.19 4.25
C LYS A 186 17.97 22.43 3.61
N ILE A 187 16.69 22.31 3.29
CA ILE A 187 15.87 23.38 2.71
C ILE A 187 15.33 24.28 3.81
N MET A 188 14.78 23.67 4.86
CA MET A 188 14.16 24.41 5.96
C MET A 188 13.99 23.56 7.22
N ASP A 189 13.88 24.24 8.35
CA ASP A 189 13.36 23.68 9.61
C ASP A 189 11.96 24.22 9.87
N ARG A 190 11.09 23.40 10.48
CA ARG A 190 9.72 23.79 10.82
C ARG A 190 9.24 23.13 12.09
N THR A 191 8.49 23.91 12.88
CA THR A 191 7.70 23.42 13.98
C THR A 191 6.23 23.43 13.59
N TYR A 192 5.58 22.25 13.72
CA TYR A 192 4.15 22.08 13.50
C TYR A 192 3.48 22.08 14.86
N ASP A 193 2.81 23.16 15.20
CA ASP A 193 2.19 23.38 16.51
C ASP A 193 0.74 22.89 16.52
N PHE A 194 0.37 22.08 17.52
CA PHE A 194 -0.95 21.50 17.71
C PHE A 194 -1.64 21.93 19.00
N ARG A 195 -1.09 22.89 19.73
CA ARG A 195 -1.66 23.37 21.00
C ARG A 195 -3.05 23.97 20.88
N ASP A 196 -3.42 24.39 19.69
CA ASP A 196 -4.76 24.88 19.32
C ASP A 196 -5.75 23.75 19.00
N GLN A 197 -5.28 22.52 18.89
CA GLN A 197 -6.12 21.35 18.73
C GLN A 197 -6.45 20.77 20.10
N GLY A 198 -7.70 20.38 20.28
CA GLY A 198 -8.09 19.57 21.43
C GLY A 198 -7.45 18.18 21.38
N ASP A 199 -8.06 17.23 22.03
CA ASP A 199 -7.59 15.85 21.99
C ASP A 199 -7.67 15.32 20.56
N PHE A 200 -6.55 14.80 20.08
CA PHE A 200 -6.45 14.23 18.74
C PHE A 200 -5.58 12.97 18.77
N PHE A 201 -5.80 12.13 17.77
CA PHE A 201 -4.94 10.98 17.54
C PHE A 201 -3.63 11.43 16.87
N SER A 202 -2.61 10.62 16.99
CA SER A 202 -1.25 10.94 16.54
C SER A 202 -1.19 11.56 15.16
N PRO A 203 -0.48 12.69 14.97
CA PRO A 203 -0.35 13.33 13.66
C PRO A 203 0.46 12.46 12.72
N ASN A 204 0.09 12.49 11.43
CA ASN A 204 0.87 11.94 10.34
C ASN A 204 1.20 13.05 9.34
N ILE A 205 2.34 12.92 8.63
CA ILE A 205 2.74 13.87 7.59
C ILE A 205 2.79 13.15 6.25
N ILE A 206 2.23 13.78 5.23
CA ILE A 206 2.36 13.40 3.82
C ILE A 206 3.21 14.47 3.15
N LEU A 207 4.24 14.05 2.42
CA LEU A 207 5.18 14.93 1.74
C LEU A 207 4.94 14.88 0.22
N ALA A 208 4.68 16.03 -0.38
CA ALA A 208 4.54 16.15 -1.83
C ALA A 208 5.90 16.32 -2.52
N ASN A 209 5.94 16.13 -3.85
CA ASN A 209 7.15 16.25 -4.66
C ASN A 209 7.75 17.67 -4.67
N ASP A 210 6.90 18.69 -4.56
CA ASP A 210 7.33 20.09 -4.43
C ASP A 210 7.85 20.43 -3.02
N GLY A 211 7.77 19.49 -2.07
CA GLY A 211 8.13 19.68 -0.67
C GLY A 211 7.00 20.22 0.21
N THR A 212 5.80 20.42 -0.32
CA THR A 212 4.61 20.75 0.49
C THR A 212 4.33 19.61 1.48
N GLN A 213 4.05 19.98 2.72
CA GLN A 213 3.73 19.02 3.79
C GLN A 213 2.24 19.14 4.15
N TYR A 214 1.58 17.99 4.23
CA TYR A 214 0.21 17.88 4.72
C TYR A 214 0.21 17.14 6.04
N VAL A 215 -0.09 17.85 7.12
CA VAL A 215 -0.23 17.24 8.45
C VAL A 215 -1.68 16.83 8.65
N THR A 216 -1.90 15.54 8.82
CA THR A 216 -3.23 14.95 8.98
C THR A 216 -3.47 14.56 10.42
N LEU A 217 -4.66 14.86 10.93
CA LEU A 217 -5.08 14.64 12.31
C LEU A 217 -6.47 14.01 12.35
N LEU A 218 -6.65 13.10 13.29
CA LEU A 218 -7.95 12.63 13.74
C LEU A 218 -8.26 13.31 15.06
N GLY A 219 -9.29 14.11 15.12
CA GLY A 219 -9.64 14.90 16.31
C GLY A 219 -11.10 14.77 16.66
N ASP A 220 -11.54 15.58 17.65
CA ASP A 220 -12.92 15.62 18.13
C ASP A 220 -13.44 14.22 18.51
N ALA A 221 -12.72 13.54 19.40
CA ALA A 221 -13.03 12.17 19.83
C ALA A 221 -13.22 11.21 18.64
N MET A 222 -12.31 11.23 17.68
CA MET A 222 -12.32 10.38 16.47
C MET A 222 -13.53 10.65 15.53
N ARG A 223 -14.04 11.89 15.49
CA ARG A 223 -15.16 12.26 14.64
C ARG A 223 -14.80 13.20 13.50
N LYS A 224 -13.58 13.75 13.52
CA LYS A 224 -13.16 14.77 12.56
C LYS A 224 -11.81 14.46 11.93
N LEU A 225 -11.77 14.51 10.59
CA LEU A 225 -10.52 14.51 9.81
C LEU A 225 -10.07 15.96 9.61
N THR A 226 -8.87 16.29 10.05
CA THR A 226 -8.31 17.64 9.89
C THR A 226 -6.99 17.56 9.14
N VAL A 227 -6.76 18.50 8.23
CA VAL A 227 -5.50 18.61 7.48
C VAL A 227 -4.99 20.05 7.53
N ARG A 228 -3.67 20.19 7.75
CA ARG A 228 -2.94 21.45 7.64
C ARG A 228 -1.94 21.33 6.51
N ARG A 229 -1.98 22.26 5.57
CA ARG A 229 -1.02 22.34 4.47
C ARG A 229 0.08 23.34 4.79
N TYR A 230 1.31 22.94 4.60
CA TYR A 230 2.51 23.76 4.79
C TYR A 230 3.32 23.77 3.50
N PRO A 231 3.41 24.92 2.78
CA PRO A 231 4.24 25.04 1.58
C PRO A 231 5.73 24.80 1.88
N ALA A 232 6.47 24.32 0.88
CA ALA A 232 7.90 24.04 1.00
C ALA A 232 8.74 25.31 1.23
N THR A 233 8.36 26.38 0.55
CA THR A 233 9.03 27.68 0.69
C THR A 233 8.20 28.60 1.56
N PRO A 234 8.75 29.12 2.66
CA PRO A 234 8.13 30.24 3.34
C PRO A 234 8.33 31.47 2.44
N ASP A 235 7.35 31.83 1.63
CA ASP A 235 7.40 33.03 0.81
C ASP A 235 7.49 34.33 1.62
N ARG A 236 7.52 34.23 2.95
CA ARG A 236 7.70 35.39 3.85
C ARG A 236 8.40 34.96 5.12
N PRO A 237 9.41 35.76 5.56
CA PRO A 237 10.03 35.50 6.85
C PRO A 237 8.98 35.68 7.96
N SER A 238 8.86 34.66 8.80
CA SER A 238 8.19 34.64 10.12
C SER A 238 6.77 35.21 10.23
N ALA A 239 6.11 35.62 9.19
CA ALA A 239 4.69 35.82 9.27
C ALA A 239 4.06 34.45 9.51
N SER A 240 3.39 34.30 10.64
CA SER A 240 2.50 33.17 10.88
C SER A 240 1.44 33.18 9.78
N THR A 241 1.80 32.59 8.63
CA THR A 241 0.84 32.35 7.58
C THR A 241 -0.15 31.42 8.23
N THR A 242 -1.35 31.90 8.47
CA THR A 242 -2.43 31.08 8.97
C THR A 242 -2.57 29.96 7.96
N VAL A 243 -1.97 28.83 8.28
CA VAL A 243 -2.05 27.65 7.43
C VAL A 243 -3.52 27.28 7.37
N PRO A 244 -4.14 27.18 6.19
CA PRO A 244 -5.54 26.82 6.13
C PRO A 244 -5.72 25.42 6.76
N VAL A 245 -6.52 25.39 7.82
CA VAL A 245 -6.91 24.13 8.46
C VAL A 245 -8.25 23.74 7.88
N LEU A 246 -8.27 22.62 7.19
CA LEU A 246 -9.50 22.04 6.66
C LEU A 246 -9.90 20.83 7.50
N GLY A 247 -11.13 20.81 7.97
CA GLY A 247 -11.67 19.72 8.77
C GLY A 247 -12.99 19.24 8.20
N ALA A 248 -13.14 17.94 8.08
CA ALA A 248 -14.35 17.27 7.65
C ALA A 248 -14.98 16.50 8.81
N PRO A 249 -16.19 16.83 9.27
CA PRO A 249 -16.91 16.02 10.22
C PRO A 249 -17.40 14.75 9.52
N VAL A 250 -16.81 13.62 9.86
CA VAL A 250 -17.17 12.31 9.28
C VAL A 250 -17.85 11.39 10.29
N GLY A 251 -17.69 11.67 11.59
CA GLY A 251 -18.48 11.07 12.65
C GLY A 251 -19.73 11.93 12.95
N GLY A 252 -20.52 11.52 13.89
CA GLY A 252 -21.75 12.23 14.30
C GLY A 252 -22.73 11.30 14.98
N VAL A 253 -23.98 11.35 14.55
CA VAL A 253 -25.05 10.48 15.04
C VAL A 253 -25.73 9.84 13.82
N PHE A 254 -25.84 8.54 13.81
CA PHE A 254 -26.57 7.77 12.81
C PHE A 254 -27.64 6.93 13.51
N GLU A 255 -28.89 7.11 13.11
CA GLU A 255 -30.05 6.43 13.74
C GLU A 255 -30.10 6.59 15.29
N GLY A 256 -29.73 7.80 15.78
CA GLY A 256 -29.68 8.09 17.21
C GLY A 256 -28.45 7.54 17.95
N LYS A 257 -27.54 6.84 17.27
CA LYS A 257 -26.33 6.28 17.87
C LYS A 257 -25.10 7.11 17.51
N PRO A 258 -24.16 7.33 18.43
CA PRO A 258 -22.93 8.07 18.16
C PRO A 258 -22.03 7.27 17.20
N ILE A 259 -21.48 7.96 16.18
CA ILE A 259 -20.59 7.41 15.16
C ILE A 259 -19.19 7.97 15.34
N THR A 260 -18.19 7.11 15.25
CA THR A 260 -16.76 7.42 15.32
C THR A 260 -16.01 6.86 14.13
N ILE A 261 -14.82 7.40 13.88
CA ILE A 261 -13.89 6.88 12.88
C ILE A 261 -13.16 5.69 13.48
N ARG A 262 -13.28 4.51 12.89
CA ARG A 262 -12.56 3.31 13.31
C ARG A 262 -11.19 3.20 12.65
N ASP A 263 -11.13 3.57 11.38
CA ASP A 263 -9.90 3.60 10.59
C ASP A 263 -9.96 4.75 9.58
N ALA A 264 -8.82 5.36 9.28
CA ALA A 264 -8.74 6.43 8.30
C ALA A 264 -7.42 6.39 7.54
N LYS A 265 -7.53 6.56 6.24
CA LYS A 265 -6.39 6.65 5.32
C LYS A 265 -6.42 7.98 4.60
N PHE A 266 -5.27 8.67 4.60
CA PHE A 266 -5.05 9.88 3.81
C PHE A 266 -4.06 9.57 2.69
N SER A 267 -4.30 10.09 1.50
CA SER A 267 -3.41 9.90 0.36
C SER A 267 -3.37 11.15 -0.52
N LEU A 268 -2.16 11.57 -0.88
CA LEU A 268 -1.95 12.54 -1.94
C LEU A 268 -1.91 11.77 -3.26
N LEU A 269 -2.87 12.04 -4.14
CA LEU A 269 -3.03 11.30 -5.38
C LEU A 269 -2.38 12.04 -6.57
N PRO A 270 -2.22 11.37 -7.73
CA PRO A 270 -1.50 11.94 -8.87
C PRO A 270 -2.06 13.26 -9.42
N ASP A 271 -3.31 13.62 -9.12
CA ASP A 271 -3.90 14.91 -9.46
C ASP A 271 -3.44 16.07 -8.55
N GLY A 272 -2.54 15.80 -7.60
CA GLY A 272 -2.02 16.76 -6.63
C GLY A 272 -3.00 17.09 -5.50
N GLN A 273 -4.15 16.42 -5.42
CA GLN A 273 -5.14 16.63 -4.36
C GLN A 273 -5.02 15.62 -3.24
N LEU A 274 -5.31 16.04 -2.03
CA LEU A 274 -5.35 15.19 -0.87
C LEU A 274 -6.75 14.62 -0.70
N TYR A 275 -6.81 13.30 -0.56
CA TYR A 275 -8.03 12.55 -0.26
C TYR A 275 -7.92 11.89 1.11
N ALA A 276 -9.06 11.68 1.73
CA ALA A 276 -9.17 10.84 2.91
C ALA A 276 -10.35 9.89 2.75
N ALA A 277 -10.17 8.67 3.23
CA ALA A 277 -11.24 7.71 3.45
C ALA A 277 -11.33 7.40 4.94
N ALA A 278 -12.55 7.21 5.46
CA ALA A 278 -12.79 6.87 6.84
C ALA A 278 -13.84 5.75 6.95
N LEU A 279 -13.46 4.66 7.59
CA LEU A 279 -14.40 3.63 8.04
C LEU A 279 -15.05 4.11 9.34
N CYS A 280 -16.35 4.28 9.30
CA CYS A 280 -17.15 4.74 10.42
C CYS A 280 -17.76 3.55 11.16
N ALA A 281 -17.83 3.66 12.48
CA ALA A 281 -18.38 2.63 13.34
C ALA A 281 -19.29 3.23 14.42
N ASN A 282 -20.22 2.44 14.90
CA ASN A 282 -20.95 2.75 16.12
C ASN A 282 -19.97 2.82 17.29
N TYR A 283 -20.03 3.89 18.07
CA TYR A 283 -19.11 4.13 19.18
C TYR A 283 -19.20 3.05 20.26
N ASP A 284 -20.44 2.61 20.59
CA ASP A 284 -20.67 1.69 21.69
C ASP A 284 -20.34 0.23 21.34
N THR A 285 -20.63 -0.17 20.09
CA THR A 285 -20.49 -1.57 19.65
C THR A 285 -19.25 -1.84 18.82
N GLY A 286 -18.62 -0.78 18.26
CA GLY A 286 -17.53 -0.91 17.30
C GLY A 286 -17.94 -1.45 15.92
N GLU A 287 -19.25 -1.68 15.70
CA GLU A 287 -19.77 -2.18 14.44
C GLU A 287 -19.60 -1.14 13.33
N LEU A 288 -19.01 -1.56 12.21
CA LEU A 288 -18.80 -0.70 11.05
C LEU A 288 -20.16 -0.33 10.42
N THR A 289 -20.40 0.97 10.26
CA THR A 289 -21.66 1.53 9.74
C THR A 289 -21.56 1.99 8.30
N GLY A 290 -20.36 2.40 7.84
CA GLY A 290 -20.19 2.91 6.49
C GLY A 290 -18.81 3.44 6.18
N LEU A 291 -18.67 3.88 4.93
CA LEU A 291 -17.46 4.51 4.41
C LEU A 291 -17.77 5.97 4.03
N LYS A 292 -16.94 6.90 4.51
CA LYS A 292 -16.96 8.30 4.11
C LYS A 292 -15.67 8.68 3.40
N VAL A 293 -15.79 9.51 2.38
CA VAL A 293 -14.67 9.97 1.56
C VAL A 293 -14.67 11.47 1.47
N VAL A 294 -13.49 12.06 1.57
CA VAL A 294 -13.29 13.50 1.53
C VAL A 294 -12.18 13.83 0.53
N ARG A 295 -12.40 14.85 -0.29
CA ARG A 295 -11.35 15.52 -1.08
C ARG A 295 -11.12 16.90 -0.51
N PHE A 296 -9.85 17.22 -0.20
CA PHE A 296 -9.44 18.55 0.30
C PHE A 296 -8.94 19.41 -0.84
N ASP A 297 -9.53 20.58 -0.99
CA ASP A 297 -9.16 21.60 -1.98
C ASP A 297 -8.58 22.82 -1.24
N PHE A 298 -7.26 22.84 -1.14
CA PHE A 298 -6.55 23.91 -0.43
C PHE A 298 -6.50 25.23 -1.19
N GLU A 299 -6.60 25.20 -2.52
CA GLU A 299 -6.59 26.42 -3.34
C GLU A 299 -7.86 27.21 -3.12
N ASN A 300 -8.99 26.53 -3.12
CA ASN A 300 -10.30 27.13 -2.88
C ASN A 300 -10.68 27.15 -1.38
N LYS A 301 -9.79 26.74 -0.49
CA LYS A 301 -10.02 26.63 0.96
C LYS A 301 -11.33 25.90 1.28
N SER A 302 -11.58 24.83 0.56
CA SER A 302 -12.82 24.05 0.62
C SER A 302 -12.52 22.55 0.74
N LEU A 303 -13.56 21.79 0.99
CA LEU A 303 -13.52 20.33 0.93
C LEU A 303 -14.79 19.81 0.29
N LYS A 304 -14.69 18.63 -0.32
CA LYS A 304 -15.83 17.90 -0.81
C LYS A 304 -15.99 16.61 -0.02
N LEU A 305 -17.07 16.53 0.73
CA LEU A 305 -17.48 15.32 1.45
C LEU A 305 -18.39 14.51 0.53
N ALA A 306 -18.04 13.25 0.28
CA ALA A 306 -18.90 12.32 -0.43
C ALA A 306 -20.17 12.01 0.36
N PRO A 307 -21.29 11.70 -0.33
CA PRO A 307 -22.40 11.01 0.31
C PRO A 307 -21.90 9.75 1.03
N GLU A 308 -22.46 9.45 2.19
CA GLU A 308 -22.12 8.25 2.94
C GLU A 308 -22.47 6.99 2.13
N LEU A 309 -21.58 6.01 2.15
CA LEU A 309 -21.84 4.67 1.64
C LEU A 309 -22.12 3.77 2.86
N PRO A 310 -23.40 3.51 3.20
CA PRO A 310 -23.74 2.74 4.38
C PRO A 310 -23.50 1.24 4.17
N PHE A 311 -23.08 0.56 5.22
CA PHE A 311 -22.98 -0.90 5.24
C PHE A 311 -24.33 -1.51 5.65
N ALA A 312 -25.34 -1.29 4.81
CA ALA A 312 -26.71 -1.76 5.01
C ALA A 312 -26.80 -3.30 4.95
N PRO A 313 -27.91 -3.91 5.41
CA PRO A 313 -28.13 -5.36 5.30
C PRO A 313 -27.98 -5.92 3.88
N THR A 314 -28.29 -5.13 2.85
CA THR A 314 -28.06 -5.50 1.44
C THR A 314 -26.59 -5.68 1.14
N TYR A 315 -25.72 -4.80 1.66
CA TYR A 315 -24.26 -4.94 1.50
C TYR A 315 -23.73 -6.17 2.23
N LEU A 316 -24.22 -6.44 3.46
CA LEU A 316 -23.85 -7.66 4.19
C LEU A 316 -24.26 -8.93 3.43
N ALA A 317 -25.43 -8.94 2.79
CA ALA A 317 -25.85 -10.06 1.94
C ALA A 317 -24.93 -10.25 0.72
N GLU A 318 -24.45 -9.17 0.11
CA GLU A 318 -23.46 -9.25 -0.98
C GLU A 318 -22.13 -9.82 -0.50
N VAL A 319 -21.64 -9.38 0.68
CA VAL A 319 -20.44 -9.97 1.30
C VAL A 319 -20.66 -11.46 1.54
N GLY A 320 -21.78 -11.83 2.12
CA GLY A 320 -22.13 -13.23 2.36
C GLY A 320 -22.16 -14.07 1.10
N LYS A 321 -22.76 -13.56 0.03
CA LYS A 321 -22.78 -14.22 -1.28
C LYS A 321 -21.36 -14.40 -1.85
N ALA A 322 -20.50 -13.38 -1.73
CA ALA A 322 -19.15 -13.42 -2.26
C ALA A 322 -18.24 -14.37 -1.47
N THR A 323 -18.40 -14.46 -0.16
CA THR A 323 -17.52 -15.22 0.75
C THR A 323 -18.05 -16.60 1.11
N GLY A 324 -19.33 -16.89 0.80
CA GLY A 324 -20.01 -18.12 1.22
C GLY A 324 -20.34 -18.15 2.71
N THR A 325 -20.48 -16.97 3.35
CA THR A 325 -20.77 -16.81 4.77
C THR A 325 -22.08 -16.05 4.99
N GLU A 326 -22.51 -15.92 6.24
CA GLU A 326 -23.66 -15.08 6.62
C GLU A 326 -23.23 -14.05 7.67
N PRO A 327 -22.49 -12.99 7.26
CA PRO A 327 -22.00 -11.99 8.20
C PRO A 327 -23.17 -11.20 8.77
N LYS A 328 -23.25 -11.11 10.10
CA LYS A 328 -24.22 -10.25 10.79
C LYS A 328 -23.74 -8.81 10.88
N ARG A 329 -22.43 -8.61 10.83
CA ARG A 329 -21.72 -7.32 10.85
C ARG A 329 -20.37 -7.45 10.17
N LEU A 330 -19.78 -6.33 9.80
CA LEU A 330 -18.40 -6.28 9.30
C LEU A 330 -17.43 -6.11 10.46
N GLU A 331 -16.36 -6.90 10.46
CA GLU A 331 -15.31 -6.89 11.47
C GLU A 331 -13.94 -6.98 10.81
N ASP A 332 -12.94 -6.42 11.48
CA ASP A 332 -11.52 -6.52 11.09
C ASP A 332 -11.22 -6.03 9.67
N ILE A 333 -11.97 -5.04 9.20
CA ILE A 333 -11.77 -4.40 7.91
C ILE A 333 -10.95 -3.12 8.12
N TYR A 334 -9.89 -2.97 7.30
CA TYR A 334 -8.96 -1.85 7.34
C TYR A 334 -8.75 -1.27 5.96
N LEU A 335 -8.62 0.05 5.88
CA LEU A 335 -8.33 0.75 4.63
C LEU A 335 -6.89 0.44 4.18
N ALA A 336 -6.77 -0.19 3.04
CA ALA A 336 -5.49 -0.67 2.55
C ALA A 336 -4.91 0.22 1.45
N ASP A 337 -5.71 0.62 0.44
CA ASP A 337 -5.20 1.42 -0.68
C ASP A 337 -6.22 2.41 -1.23
N MET A 338 -5.73 3.46 -1.90
CA MET A 338 -6.51 4.46 -2.61
C MET A 338 -5.82 4.75 -3.94
N LEU A 339 -6.51 4.52 -5.05
CA LEU A 339 -5.99 4.63 -6.40
C LEU A 339 -6.85 5.65 -7.20
N LEU A 340 -6.20 6.46 -8.04
CA LEU A 340 -6.89 7.40 -8.91
C LEU A 340 -6.61 7.04 -10.36
N SER A 341 -7.66 6.78 -11.13
CA SER A 341 -7.55 6.53 -12.57
C SER A 341 -7.26 7.81 -13.36
N GLU A 342 -6.89 7.68 -14.62
CA GLU A 342 -6.63 8.79 -15.52
C GLU A 342 -7.84 9.74 -15.65
N ASN A 343 -9.06 9.18 -15.70
CA ASN A 343 -10.31 9.95 -15.71
C ASN A 343 -10.78 10.39 -14.31
N LYS A 344 -9.88 10.32 -13.31
CA LYS A 344 -10.12 10.74 -11.93
C LYS A 344 -11.22 9.97 -11.21
N ASN A 345 -11.48 8.73 -11.62
CA ASN A 345 -12.27 7.81 -10.82
C ASN A 345 -11.41 7.30 -9.64
N LEU A 346 -11.89 7.50 -8.43
CA LEU A 346 -11.21 7.06 -7.21
C LEU A 346 -11.65 5.65 -6.85
N VAL A 347 -10.69 4.76 -6.64
CA VAL A 347 -10.93 3.40 -6.16
C VAL A 347 -10.30 3.23 -4.79
N ILE A 348 -11.10 2.85 -3.82
CA ILE A 348 -10.68 2.60 -2.43
C ILE A 348 -10.76 1.10 -2.19
N ILE A 349 -9.69 0.53 -1.62
CA ILE A 349 -9.61 -0.88 -1.30
C ILE A 349 -9.43 -1.01 0.21
N ALA A 350 -10.33 -1.75 0.83
CA ALA A 350 -10.21 -2.19 2.21
C ALA A 350 -10.06 -3.72 2.25
N GLU A 351 -9.34 -4.22 3.24
CA GLU A 351 -9.05 -5.64 3.40
C GLU A 351 -9.50 -6.10 4.77
N ARG A 352 -10.16 -7.24 4.83
CA ARG A 352 -10.37 -7.91 6.10
C ARG A 352 -9.13 -8.69 6.48
N HIS A 353 -8.54 -8.37 7.65
CA HIS A 353 -7.40 -9.12 8.16
C HIS A 353 -7.40 -9.17 9.69
N PHE A 354 -7.01 -10.31 10.25
CA PHE A 354 -7.03 -10.55 11.69
C PHE A 354 -6.07 -11.66 12.11
N GLU A 355 -5.80 -11.74 13.40
CA GLU A 355 -5.16 -12.88 14.05
C GLU A 355 -6.20 -13.71 14.78
N GLU A 356 -6.11 -15.02 14.70
CA GLU A 356 -7.01 -15.93 15.38
C GLU A 356 -6.39 -16.39 16.70
N GLY A 357 -6.80 -15.77 17.81
CA GLY A 357 -6.53 -16.27 19.16
C GLY A 357 -5.25 -15.83 19.83
N GLY A 358 -4.45 -14.91 19.29
CA GLY A 358 -3.30 -14.31 19.98
C GLY A 358 -2.01 -14.20 19.17
N PRO A 359 -0.92 -13.67 19.77
CA PRO A 359 0.26 -13.21 19.02
C PRO A 359 1.08 -14.29 18.30
N ASP A 360 0.95 -15.55 18.67
CA ASP A 360 1.67 -16.66 18.03
C ASP A 360 0.78 -17.47 17.06
N GLN A 361 -0.41 -16.97 16.81
CA GLN A 361 -1.37 -17.61 15.92
C GLN A 361 -1.19 -17.13 14.48
N PRO A 362 -1.66 -17.92 13.51
CA PRO A 362 -1.64 -17.52 12.11
C PRO A 362 -2.37 -16.19 11.87
N VAL A 363 -1.86 -15.40 10.94
CA VAL A 363 -2.51 -14.20 10.44
C VAL A 363 -3.35 -14.53 9.22
N HIS A 364 -4.53 -13.95 9.14
CA HIS A 364 -5.49 -14.16 8.06
C HIS A 364 -5.67 -12.88 7.27
N ALA A 365 -5.67 -12.97 5.94
CA ALA A 365 -6.11 -11.90 5.04
C ALA A 365 -7.23 -12.45 4.15
N ARG A 366 -8.41 -11.91 4.35
CA ARG A 366 -9.66 -12.36 3.74
C ARG A 366 -10.09 -11.42 2.61
N GLU A 367 -11.36 -11.39 2.32
CA GLU A 367 -11.97 -10.62 1.24
C GLU A 367 -11.53 -9.16 1.18
N LEU A 368 -11.53 -8.63 -0.04
CA LEU A 368 -11.35 -7.21 -0.30
C LEU A 368 -12.70 -6.56 -0.56
N HIS A 369 -12.90 -5.41 0.05
CA HIS A 369 -14.00 -4.51 -0.18
C HIS A 369 -13.52 -3.37 -1.07
N VAL A 370 -14.02 -3.26 -2.28
CA VAL A 370 -13.57 -2.28 -3.26
C VAL A 370 -14.71 -1.32 -3.57
N PHE A 371 -14.42 -0.03 -3.47
CA PHE A 371 -15.40 1.04 -3.61
C PHE A 371 -14.96 2.02 -4.68
N GLY A 372 -15.83 2.31 -5.63
CA GLY A 372 -15.59 3.25 -6.71
C GLY A 372 -16.33 4.57 -6.49
N TYR A 373 -15.62 5.67 -6.75
CA TYR A 373 -16.15 7.03 -6.71
C TYR A 373 -15.84 7.74 -8.04
N SER A 374 -16.78 8.56 -8.50
CA SER A 374 -16.56 9.40 -9.66
C SER A 374 -15.52 10.51 -9.39
N ALA A 375 -15.09 11.21 -10.43
CA ALA A 375 -14.25 12.41 -10.33
C ALA A 375 -14.85 13.50 -9.42
N PHE A 376 -16.16 13.45 -9.16
CA PHE A 376 -16.86 14.36 -8.26
C PHE A 376 -16.98 13.83 -6.84
N VAL A 377 -16.28 12.75 -6.50
CA VAL A 377 -16.31 12.09 -5.18
C VAL A 377 -17.74 11.63 -4.83
N THR A 378 -18.46 11.12 -5.82
CA THR A 378 -19.79 10.50 -5.63
C THR A 378 -19.62 8.98 -5.73
N PRO A 379 -20.13 8.19 -4.77
CA PRO A 379 -20.06 6.72 -4.87
C PRO A 379 -20.80 6.26 -6.11
N THR A 380 -20.20 5.35 -6.88
CA THR A 380 -20.75 4.86 -8.16
C THR A 380 -20.97 3.35 -8.16
N TRP A 381 -20.08 2.62 -7.51
CA TRP A 381 -20.16 1.16 -7.43
C TRP A 381 -19.37 0.64 -6.23
N HIS A 382 -19.63 -0.58 -5.85
CA HIS A 382 -18.81 -1.36 -4.92
C HIS A 382 -18.81 -2.82 -5.35
N LEU A 383 -17.80 -3.55 -4.91
CA LEU A 383 -17.71 -4.99 -5.10
C LEU A 383 -16.91 -5.65 -3.96
N VAL A 384 -17.18 -6.92 -3.73
CA VAL A 384 -16.43 -7.76 -2.81
C VAL A 384 -15.62 -8.78 -3.61
N VAL A 385 -14.30 -8.78 -3.43
CA VAL A 385 -13.41 -9.75 -4.06
C VAL A 385 -13.08 -10.82 -3.04
N PRO A 386 -13.61 -12.03 -3.19
CA PRO A 386 -13.31 -13.11 -2.27
C PRO A 386 -11.87 -13.53 -2.42
N LYS A 387 -11.18 -13.71 -1.32
CA LYS A 387 -9.89 -14.36 -1.17
C LYS A 387 -9.76 -14.95 0.23
N GLU A 388 -8.89 -15.92 0.37
CA GLU A 388 -8.56 -16.52 1.65
C GLU A 388 -7.08 -16.82 1.69
N GLN A 389 -6.39 -16.16 2.60
CA GLN A 389 -4.95 -16.31 2.77
C GLN A 389 -4.64 -16.49 4.26
N VAL A 390 -3.70 -17.38 4.54
CA VAL A 390 -3.21 -17.65 5.89
C VAL A 390 -1.69 -17.66 5.85
N ALA A 391 -1.06 -16.97 6.75
CA ALA A 391 0.39 -17.02 6.94
C ALA A 391 0.74 -17.38 8.38
N PRO A 392 1.85 -18.09 8.61
CA PRO A 392 2.37 -18.29 9.96
C PRO A 392 2.58 -16.96 10.67
N ALA A 393 2.46 -16.96 11.98
CA ALA A 393 2.67 -15.77 12.80
C ALA A 393 4.01 -15.07 12.52
N ILE A 394 5.06 -15.84 12.30
CA ILE A 394 6.42 -15.33 12.02
C ILE A 394 6.51 -14.57 10.68
N ASP A 395 5.69 -14.95 9.69
CA ASP A 395 5.69 -14.30 8.38
C ASP A 395 4.82 -13.04 8.39
N SER A 396 3.99 -12.87 9.42
CA SER A 396 3.11 -11.70 9.55
C SER A 396 2.31 -11.46 8.25
N TYR A 397 2.05 -10.21 7.92
CA TYR A 397 1.37 -9.83 6.66
C TYR A 397 2.33 -9.64 5.46
N THR A 398 3.62 -9.96 5.58
CA THR A 398 4.58 -9.80 4.47
C THR A 398 4.30 -10.75 3.30
N GLY A 399 3.83 -11.96 3.60
CA GLY A 399 3.54 -13.02 2.64
C GLY A 399 2.10 -13.06 2.14
N ILE A 400 1.19 -12.30 2.73
CA ILE A 400 -0.24 -12.28 2.39
C ILE A 400 -0.75 -10.87 2.18
N GLY A 401 -2.02 -10.72 1.80
CA GLY A 401 -2.64 -9.47 1.40
C GLY A 401 -2.70 -9.35 -0.12
N PHE A 402 -2.59 -8.15 -0.62
CA PHE A 402 -2.66 -7.85 -2.05
C PHE A 402 -1.66 -6.76 -2.44
N ARG A 403 -1.49 -6.59 -3.74
CA ARG A 403 -0.89 -5.39 -4.35
C ARG A 403 -1.81 -4.88 -5.44
N ALA A 404 -1.87 -3.57 -5.59
CA ALA A 404 -2.67 -2.95 -6.63
C ALA A 404 -1.88 -1.85 -7.34
N ALA A 405 -2.20 -1.64 -8.62
CA ALA A 405 -1.74 -0.52 -9.42
C ALA A 405 -2.85 -0.09 -10.37
N VAL A 406 -2.79 1.14 -10.86
CA VAL A 406 -3.75 1.67 -11.82
C VAL A 406 -3.03 2.15 -13.07
N PHE A 407 -3.55 1.77 -14.24
CA PHE A 407 -3.05 2.18 -15.55
C PHE A 407 -4.24 2.59 -16.43
N GLY A 408 -4.32 3.88 -16.75
CA GLY A 408 -5.52 4.42 -17.39
C GLY A 408 -6.75 4.25 -16.50
N GLU A 409 -7.74 3.47 -16.98
CA GLU A 409 -8.95 3.10 -16.22
C GLU A 409 -8.89 1.67 -15.65
N ASP A 410 -7.78 0.98 -15.82
CA ASP A 410 -7.61 -0.40 -15.38
C ASP A 410 -6.90 -0.47 -14.03
N VAL A 411 -7.58 -0.94 -13.02
CA VAL A 411 -6.99 -1.29 -11.71
C VAL A 411 -6.58 -2.76 -11.76
N GLN A 412 -5.29 -2.99 -11.66
CA GLN A 412 -4.69 -4.31 -11.59
C GLN A 412 -4.54 -4.73 -10.13
N LEU A 413 -5.23 -5.77 -9.75
CA LEU A 413 -5.23 -6.33 -8.40
C LEU A 413 -4.54 -7.68 -8.40
N LEU A 414 -3.44 -7.79 -7.67
CA LEU A 414 -2.62 -9.00 -7.56
C LEU A 414 -2.78 -9.63 -6.18
N THR A 415 -3.13 -10.91 -6.15
CA THR A 415 -3.33 -11.69 -4.93
C THR A 415 -2.64 -13.05 -5.03
N LEU A 416 -2.15 -13.58 -3.89
CA LEU A 416 -1.78 -14.98 -3.78
C LEU A 416 -3.04 -15.79 -3.48
N GLU A 417 -3.34 -16.80 -4.28
CA GLU A 417 -4.51 -17.66 -4.06
C GLU A 417 -4.18 -19.14 -4.28
N THR A 418 -4.96 -19.99 -3.63
CA THR A 418 -4.90 -21.46 -3.82
C THR A 418 -6.20 -21.92 -4.45
N ILE A 419 -6.15 -22.26 -5.72
CA ILE A 419 -7.32 -22.71 -6.49
C ILE A 419 -7.08 -24.14 -6.98
N GLY A 420 -7.99 -25.05 -6.65
CA GLY A 420 -7.84 -26.47 -7.01
C GLY A 420 -6.57 -27.11 -6.43
N GLY A 421 -6.16 -26.72 -5.23
CA GLY A 421 -4.96 -27.20 -4.55
C GLY A 421 -3.63 -26.67 -5.10
N LYS A 422 -3.66 -25.72 -6.02
CA LYS A 422 -2.48 -25.07 -6.61
C LYS A 422 -2.41 -23.61 -6.22
N SER A 423 -1.33 -23.23 -5.54
CA SER A 423 -1.06 -21.83 -5.20
C SER A 423 -0.34 -21.11 -6.33
N ASP A 424 -0.75 -19.89 -6.60
CA ASP A 424 -0.13 -19.01 -7.58
C ASP A 424 -0.50 -17.55 -7.29
N LEU A 425 0.19 -16.64 -7.95
CA LEU A 425 -0.27 -15.27 -8.03
C LEU A 425 -1.33 -15.15 -9.11
N TYR A 426 -2.40 -14.48 -8.76
CA TYR A 426 -3.53 -14.23 -9.64
C TYR A 426 -3.74 -12.73 -9.81
N LEU A 427 -3.97 -12.33 -11.06
CA LEU A 427 -4.27 -10.97 -11.44
C LEU A 427 -5.74 -10.83 -11.78
N ARG A 428 -6.38 -9.79 -11.24
CA ARG A 428 -7.71 -9.32 -11.61
C ARG A 428 -7.62 -7.92 -12.16
N HIS A 429 -8.44 -7.64 -13.15
CA HIS A 429 -8.64 -6.31 -13.73
C HIS A 429 -9.98 -5.76 -13.26
N ILE A 430 -9.99 -4.55 -12.72
CA ILE A 430 -11.19 -3.85 -12.29
C ILE A 430 -11.27 -2.53 -13.06
N GLN A 431 -12.37 -2.32 -13.78
CA GLN A 431 -12.62 -1.05 -14.47
C GLN A 431 -12.97 0.02 -13.43
N ALA A 432 -12.14 1.04 -13.28
CA ALA A 432 -12.29 2.08 -12.26
C ALA A 432 -13.63 2.84 -12.39
N ARG A 433 -14.14 2.98 -13.62
CA ARG A 433 -15.39 3.70 -13.90
C ARG A 433 -16.65 3.01 -13.39
N ASN A 434 -16.73 1.69 -13.47
CA ASN A 434 -17.98 0.94 -13.26
C ASN A 434 -17.84 -0.32 -12.41
N GLY A 435 -16.64 -0.62 -11.92
CA GLY A 435 -16.40 -1.79 -11.07
C GLY A 435 -16.45 -3.14 -11.80
N PHE A 436 -16.47 -3.14 -13.16
CA PHE A 436 -16.45 -4.39 -13.89
C PHE A 436 -15.21 -5.20 -13.54
N LEU A 437 -15.45 -6.38 -12.97
CA LEU A 437 -14.41 -7.33 -12.59
C LEU A 437 -14.14 -8.28 -13.77
N GLY A 438 -12.93 -8.19 -14.32
CA GLY A 438 -12.44 -9.07 -15.37
C GLY A 438 -12.21 -10.50 -14.88
N THR A 439 -11.92 -11.39 -15.81
CA THR A 439 -11.60 -12.79 -15.50
C THR A 439 -10.29 -12.91 -14.72
N LEU A 440 -10.26 -13.86 -13.81
CA LEU A 440 -9.09 -14.16 -13.00
C LEU A 440 -7.98 -14.75 -13.88
N GLN A 441 -6.82 -14.09 -13.90
CA GLN A 441 -5.66 -14.53 -14.70
C GLN A 441 -4.57 -15.10 -13.77
N ARG A 442 -4.26 -16.39 -13.98
CA ARG A 442 -3.16 -17.04 -13.27
C ARG A 442 -1.80 -16.62 -13.84
N LEU A 443 -0.82 -16.24 -13.01
CA LEU A 443 0.51 -15.82 -13.44
C LEU A 443 1.50 -16.96 -13.70
N LYS A 444 1.15 -18.20 -13.39
CA LYS A 444 1.94 -19.42 -13.66
C LYS A 444 3.33 -19.44 -12.98
N LEU A 445 3.44 -18.84 -11.81
CA LEU A 445 4.65 -18.87 -10.99
C LEU A 445 4.80 -20.19 -10.21
N ASN A 446 3.69 -20.94 -10.04
CA ASN A 446 3.64 -22.16 -9.26
C ASN A 446 4.21 -21.96 -7.83
N VAL A 447 3.62 -21.03 -7.10
CA VAL A 447 4.05 -20.68 -5.74
C VAL A 447 3.89 -21.89 -4.80
N ALA A 448 4.87 -22.13 -3.95
CA ALA A 448 4.81 -23.23 -2.97
C ALA A 448 3.65 -23.05 -1.98
N ASN A 449 3.08 -24.17 -1.55
CA ASN A 449 1.96 -24.22 -0.60
C ASN A 449 2.30 -25.26 0.49
N ASP A 450 3.12 -24.85 1.47
CA ASP A 450 3.62 -25.73 2.52
C ASP A 450 3.78 -25.04 3.88
N GLN A 451 3.05 -23.93 4.08
CA GLN A 451 3.10 -23.12 5.30
C GLN A 451 4.47 -22.49 5.61
N GLN A 452 5.37 -22.42 4.63
CA GLN A 452 6.60 -21.65 4.69
C GLN A 452 6.49 -20.43 3.77
N LEU A 453 7.29 -19.40 4.03
CA LEU A 453 7.27 -18.18 3.21
C LEU A 453 7.43 -18.54 1.73
N ALA A 454 6.38 -18.32 0.97
CA ALA A 454 6.31 -18.71 -0.44
C ALA A 454 6.14 -17.51 -1.38
N TYR A 455 5.70 -16.39 -0.86
CA TYR A 455 5.53 -15.13 -1.57
C TYR A 455 5.84 -13.98 -0.63
N VAL A 456 6.48 -12.93 -1.14
CA VAL A 456 6.74 -11.69 -0.36
C VAL A 456 6.17 -10.51 -1.14
N LYS A 457 4.98 -10.06 -0.76
CA LYS A 457 4.26 -8.98 -1.47
C LYS A 457 5.04 -7.66 -1.53
N ASP A 458 5.91 -7.40 -0.54
CA ASP A 458 6.68 -6.16 -0.44
C ASP A 458 7.70 -5.98 -1.57
N PHE A 459 8.06 -7.08 -2.26
CA PHE A 459 8.88 -7.04 -3.46
C PHE A 459 8.09 -6.92 -4.76
N THR A 460 6.76 -6.86 -4.68
CA THR A 460 5.94 -6.74 -5.88
C THR A 460 5.88 -5.29 -6.34
N THR A 461 6.21 -5.06 -7.60
CA THR A 461 6.09 -3.77 -8.27
C THR A 461 5.75 -3.96 -9.75
N TRP A 462 5.21 -2.92 -10.39
CA TRP A 462 4.98 -2.87 -11.83
C TRP A 462 6.06 -2.01 -12.49
N LEU A 463 6.66 -2.52 -13.56
CA LEU A 463 7.54 -1.74 -14.44
C LEU A 463 6.76 -1.01 -15.52
N GLY A 464 5.50 -1.38 -15.69
CA GLY A 464 4.54 -0.83 -16.62
C GLY A 464 3.24 -1.62 -16.61
N PRO A 465 2.25 -1.26 -17.43
CA PRO A 465 0.91 -1.87 -17.39
C PRO A 465 0.92 -3.37 -17.71
N LYS A 466 1.99 -3.87 -18.34
CA LYS A 466 2.11 -5.26 -18.79
C LYS A 466 3.28 -6.02 -18.17
N GLU A 467 3.94 -5.46 -17.16
CA GLU A 467 5.15 -6.08 -16.60
C GLU A 467 5.17 -5.97 -15.08
N ILE A 468 5.19 -7.14 -14.41
CA ILE A 468 5.15 -7.26 -12.96
C ILE A 468 6.45 -7.92 -12.50
N ILE A 469 7.06 -7.35 -11.47
CA ILE A 469 8.16 -7.95 -10.70
C ILE A 469 7.58 -8.48 -9.38
N GLY A 470 8.02 -9.67 -8.97
CA GLY A 470 7.63 -10.24 -7.69
C GLY A 470 8.63 -11.29 -7.21
N VAL A 471 8.56 -11.61 -5.92
CA VAL A 471 9.43 -12.62 -5.30
C VAL A 471 8.57 -13.77 -4.78
N SER A 472 8.90 -14.98 -5.19
CA SER A 472 8.19 -16.19 -4.75
C SER A 472 9.10 -17.40 -4.71
N ARG A 473 8.68 -18.43 -3.96
CA ARG A 473 9.31 -19.75 -3.89
C ARG A 473 8.50 -20.73 -4.76
N PRO A 474 9.12 -21.32 -5.81
CA PRO A 474 8.35 -22.03 -6.85
C PRO A 474 7.88 -23.42 -6.45
N SER A 475 8.45 -24.02 -5.42
CA SER A 475 8.06 -25.38 -4.99
C SER A 475 8.44 -25.66 -3.55
N LYS A 476 7.76 -26.63 -2.93
CA LYS A 476 8.06 -27.15 -1.58
C LYS A 476 9.47 -27.72 -1.45
N LYS A 477 10.07 -28.18 -2.55
CA LYS A 477 11.42 -28.74 -2.58
C LYS A 477 12.52 -27.68 -2.67
N SER A 478 12.16 -26.44 -3.01
CA SER A 478 13.11 -25.32 -3.07
C SER A 478 13.07 -24.54 -1.78
N ALA A 479 14.20 -24.41 -1.12
CA ALA A 479 14.35 -23.49 0.02
C ALA A 479 14.57 -22.04 -0.44
N ALA A 480 14.98 -21.83 -1.71
CA ALA A 480 15.34 -20.51 -2.23
C ALA A 480 14.15 -19.78 -2.84
N LEU A 481 14.08 -18.48 -2.59
CA LEU A 481 13.22 -17.56 -3.30
C LEU A 481 13.76 -17.26 -4.71
N GLN A 482 12.85 -16.87 -5.59
CA GLN A 482 13.17 -16.41 -6.94
C GLN A 482 12.56 -15.05 -7.18
N LEU A 483 13.33 -14.21 -7.84
CA LEU A 483 12.85 -12.98 -8.43
C LEU A 483 12.25 -13.31 -9.78
N ASN A 484 11.02 -12.85 -10.02
CA ASN A 484 10.26 -13.17 -11.22
C ASN A 484 9.89 -11.89 -11.97
N GLU A 485 10.03 -11.93 -13.28
CA GLU A 485 9.47 -10.98 -14.25
C GLU A 485 8.31 -11.67 -14.96
N VAL A 486 7.14 -11.10 -14.89
CA VAL A 486 5.93 -11.59 -15.55
C VAL A 486 5.49 -10.58 -16.59
N LYS A 487 5.56 -10.97 -17.88
CA LYS A 487 5.02 -10.16 -18.98
C LYS A 487 3.58 -10.57 -19.26
N LEU A 488 2.66 -9.64 -18.99
CA LEU A 488 1.25 -9.74 -19.30
C LEU A 488 1.03 -9.52 -20.81
N LYS A 489 -0.09 -9.96 -21.31
CA LYS A 489 -0.43 -9.83 -22.73
C LYS A 489 -1.17 -8.56 -23.07
#